data_0de54d97223e51ef6b95668c4456577e
#
_entry.id   0de54d97223e51ef6b95668c4456577e
#
_cell.length_a   1.000
_cell.length_b   1.000
_cell.length_c   1.000
_cell.angle_alpha   90.00
_cell.angle_beta   90.00
_cell.angle_gamma   90.00
#
_symmetry.space_group_name_H-M   'P 1'
#
loop_
_entity.id
_entity.type
_entity.pdbx_description
1 polymer ?
#
loop_
_entity_poly.entity_id
_entity_poly.type
_entity_poly.pdbx_seq_one_letter_code
_entity_poly.pdbx_strand_id
1 'polypeptide(L)'
;MNSKNTPPVLDALLIEALASASPADAPSADASARMREQLFQRVHQPAADYLFVHSHQGDWVRLRRGISQKLLREDAQTRSFLLRMEPGSRLPPHDHALDEEALVLEGDATINGVLCHAGDYHLAPHGKPHDWLTTESGCLLFIRGAADRHAR
;
A
#
# COMPACT_ATOMS: atom_id res chain seq x y z
N MET A 1 -24.02 -16.85 -18.46
CA MET A 1 -24.46 -17.60 -17.26
C MET A 1 -23.82 -16.94 -16.05
N ASN A 2 -24.60 -16.12 -15.33
CA ASN A 2 -24.12 -15.37 -14.17
C ASN A 2 -24.18 -16.25 -12.92
N SER A 3 -23.05 -16.74 -12.44
CA SER A 3 -22.94 -17.36 -11.13
C SER A 3 -23.01 -16.25 -10.08
N LYS A 4 -24.16 -16.12 -9.42
CA LYS A 4 -24.34 -15.24 -8.27
C LYS A 4 -23.49 -15.77 -7.13
N ASN A 5 -22.44 -15.05 -6.76
CA ASN A 5 -21.62 -15.31 -5.57
C ASN A 5 -22.48 -14.96 -4.33
N THR A 6 -23.22 -15.96 -3.82
CA THR A 6 -23.94 -15.81 -2.56
C THR A 6 -22.90 -15.91 -1.44
N PRO A 7 -22.79 -14.94 -0.53
CA PRO A 7 -21.89 -15.06 0.62
C PRO A 7 -22.26 -16.30 1.44
N PRO A 8 -21.28 -16.98 2.05
CA PRO A 8 -21.55 -18.16 2.84
C PRO A 8 -22.52 -17.79 3.98
N VAL A 9 -23.68 -18.43 3.98
CA VAL A 9 -24.61 -18.33 5.09
C VAL A 9 -23.91 -19.02 6.27
N LEU A 10 -23.68 -18.26 7.36
CA LEU A 10 -23.18 -18.85 8.61
C LEU A 10 -24.08 -20.03 8.97
N ASP A 11 -23.48 -21.18 9.26
CA ASP A 11 -24.15 -22.40 9.62
C ASP A 11 -25.11 -22.11 10.79
N ALA A 12 -26.40 -22.49 10.65
CA ALA A 12 -27.40 -22.27 11.65
C ALA A 12 -27.00 -22.86 13.02
N LEU A 13 -26.27 -23.99 13.01
CA LEU A 13 -25.72 -24.61 14.22
C LEU A 13 -24.69 -23.74 14.92
N LEU A 14 -23.86 -23.01 14.14
CA LEU A 14 -22.88 -22.08 14.70
C LEU A 14 -23.54 -20.84 15.32
N ILE A 15 -24.62 -20.35 14.68
CA ILE A 15 -25.42 -19.23 15.20
C ILE A 15 -26.12 -19.65 16.49
N GLU A 16 -26.67 -20.84 16.53
CA GLU A 16 -27.36 -21.39 17.72
C GLU A 16 -26.38 -21.68 18.85
N ALA A 17 -25.17 -22.20 18.55
CA ALA A 17 -24.09 -22.38 19.51
C ALA A 17 -23.59 -21.05 20.10
N LEU A 18 -23.50 -20.02 19.29
CA LEU A 18 -23.13 -18.66 19.73
C LEU A 18 -24.25 -17.99 20.55
N ALA A 19 -25.49 -18.23 20.20
CA ALA A 19 -26.66 -17.71 20.92
C ALA A 19 -26.91 -18.44 22.23
N SER A 20 -26.52 -19.72 22.35
CA SER A 20 -26.63 -20.54 23.55
C SER A 20 -25.43 -20.42 24.51
N ALA A 21 -24.41 -19.60 24.16
CA ALA A 21 -23.32 -19.27 25.08
C ALA A 21 -23.92 -18.67 26.35
N SER A 22 -23.81 -19.41 27.46
CA SER A 22 -24.44 -19.05 28.73
C SER A 22 -23.83 -17.74 29.28
N PRO A 23 -24.62 -16.84 29.87
CA PRO A 23 -24.10 -15.70 30.60
C PRO A 23 -23.08 -16.07 31.70
N ALA A 24 -23.06 -17.35 32.12
CA ALA A 24 -22.10 -17.88 33.07
C ALA A 24 -20.66 -17.93 32.51
N ASP A 25 -20.48 -17.90 31.20
CA ASP A 25 -19.16 -17.88 30.54
C ASP A 25 -18.63 -16.45 30.31
N ALA A 26 -19.41 -15.44 30.66
CA ALA A 26 -18.94 -14.07 30.61
C ALA A 26 -17.87 -13.83 31.69
N PRO A 27 -16.74 -13.19 31.33
CA PRO A 27 -15.70 -12.90 32.31
C PRO A 27 -16.26 -12.01 33.42
N SER A 28 -15.80 -12.22 34.66
CA SER A 28 -16.21 -11.38 35.81
C SER A 28 -15.93 -9.90 35.51
N ALA A 29 -16.64 -9.00 36.21
CA ALA A 29 -16.44 -7.55 36.04
C ALA A 29 -14.96 -7.15 36.19
N ASP A 30 -14.25 -7.76 37.16
CA ASP A 30 -12.83 -7.52 37.39
C ASP A 30 -11.96 -8.10 36.25
N ALA A 31 -12.32 -9.27 35.71
CA ALA A 31 -11.61 -9.84 34.55
C ALA A 31 -11.83 -8.97 33.31
N SER A 32 -13.05 -8.51 33.09
CA SER A 32 -13.39 -7.60 31.98
C SER A 32 -12.67 -6.26 32.11
N ALA A 33 -12.56 -5.71 33.32
CA ALA A 33 -11.82 -4.48 33.58
C ALA A 33 -10.32 -4.66 33.29
N ARG A 34 -9.71 -5.77 33.76
CA ARG A 34 -8.29 -6.07 33.48
C ARG A 34 -8.03 -6.28 31.98
N MET A 35 -8.92 -7.03 31.30
CA MET A 35 -8.81 -7.24 29.84
C MET A 35 -8.92 -5.93 29.08
N ARG A 36 -9.85 -5.04 29.49
CA ARG A 36 -10.00 -3.72 28.89
C ARG A 36 -8.75 -2.86 29.09
N GLU A 37 -8.24 -2.81 30.31
CA GLU A 37 -7.01 -2.07 30.63
C GLU A 37 -5.80 -2.60 29.83
N GLN A 38 -5.61 -3.92 29.75
CA GLN A 38 -4.57 -4.52 28.94
C GLN A 38 -4.73 -4.21 27.44
N LEU A 39 -5.98 -4.20 26.93
CA LEU A 39 -6.26 -3.85 25.55
C LEU A 39 -5.91 -2.38 25.31
N PHE A 40 -6.34 -1.47 26.19
CA PHE A 40 -6.02 -0.05 26.08
C PHE A 40 -4.51 0.22 26.18
N GLN A 41 -3.81 -0.47 27.05
CA GLN A 41 -2.34 -0.36 27.13
C GLN A 41 -1.66 -0.85 25.84
N ARG A 42 -2.13 -1.95 25.22
CA ARG A 42 -1.61 -2.43 23.93
C ARG A 42 -1.92 -1.47 22.77
N VAL A 43 -3.09 -0.87 22.77
CA VAL A 43 -3.49 0.13 21.76
C VAL A 43 -2.69 1.42 21.92
N HIS A 44 -2.31 1.78 23.15
CA HIS A 44 -1.54 2.99 23.47
C HIS A 44 -0.02 2.75 23.55
N GLN A 45 0.47 1.50 23.46
CA GLN A 45 1.90 1.28 23.27
C GLN A 45 2.27 1.84 21.89
N PRO A 46 3.15 2.85 21.82
CA PRO A 46 3.66 3.29 20.54
C PRO A 46 4.28 2.05 19.88
N ALA A 47 3.92 1.80 18.64
CA ALA A 47 4.55 0.74 17.84
C ALA A 47 5.99 1.18 17.52
N ALA A 48 6.84 1.22 18.54
CA ALA A 48 8.19 1.79 18.48
C ALA A 48 9.07 1.08 17.43
N ASP A 49 8.70 -0.17 17.10
CA ASP A 49 9.41 -0.99 16.10
C ASP A 49 8.81 -0.88 14.68
N TYR A 50 7.74 -0.09 14.51
CA TYR A 50 7.07 0.07 13.21
C TYR A 50 7.27 1.47 12.64
N LEU A 51 7.48 1.55 11.33
CA LEU A 51 7.51 2.81 10.60
C LEU A 51 6.09 3.18 10.12
N PHE A 52 5.60 4.33 10.56
CA PHE A 52 4.38 4.94 10.05
C PHE A 52 4.73 6.21 9.29
N VAL A 53 4.25 6.35 8.06
CA VAL A 53 4.34 7.58 7.27
C VAL A 53 2.93 8.01 6.92
N HIS A 54 2.38 8.94 7.69
CA HIS A 54 1.02 9.43 7.46
C HIS A 54 0.95 10.30 6.18
N SER A 55 -0.25 10.40 5.61
CA SER A 55 -0.47 11.13 4.34
C SER A 55 0.01 12.58 4.38
N HIS A 56 -0.10 13.24 5.54
CA HIS A 56 0.34 14.62 5.77
C HIS A 56 1.82 14.77 6.16
N GLN A 57 2.53 13.65 6.40
CA GLN A 57 3.95 13.63 6.76
C GLN A 57 4.83 13.42 5.53
N GLY A 58 6.08 13.89 5.63
CA GLY A 58 7.09 13.79 4.57
C GLY A 58 6.86 14.78 3.41
N ASP A 59 7.96 15.17 2.79
CA ASP A 59 7.95 16.19 1.77
C ASP A 59 7.77 15.58 0.37
N TRP A 60 7.01 16.29 -0.48
CA TRP A 60 6.98 16.05 -1.90
C TRP A 60 8.13 16.79 -2.57
N VAL A 61 9.09 16.03 -3.07
CA VAL A 61 10.24 16.55 -3.80
C VAL A 61 9.94 16.56 -5.28
N ARG A 62 10.06 17.72 -5.91
CA ARG A 62 9.88 17.84 -7.37
C ARG A 62 11.09 17.27 -8.09
N LEU A 63 10.88 16.21 -8.88
CA LEU A 63 11.93 15.58 -9.69
C LEU A 63 12.11 16.33 -11.03
N ARG A 64 10.98 16.71 -11.65
CA ARG A 64 10.91 17.48 -12.90
C ARG A 64 9.54 18.13 -13.03
N ARG A 65 9.32 18.83 -14.14
CA ARG A 65 8.01 19.46 -14.39
C ARG A 65 6.91 18.40 -14.42
N GLY A 66 5.89 18.60 -13.61
CA GLY A 66 4.72 17.72 -13.52
C GLY A 66 4.98 16.39 -12.80
N ILE A 67 6.17 16.15 -12.24
CA ILE A 67 6.49 14.91 -11.54
C ILE A 67 7.13 15.19 -10.19
N SER A 68 6.53 14.64 -9.13
CA SER A 68 7.01 14.77 -7.75
C SER A 68 7.06 13.40 -7.08
N GLN A 69 8.01 13.24 -6.17
CA GLN A 69 8.23 12.03 -5.38
C GLN A 69 8.08 12.33 -3.90
N LYS A 70 7.51 11.39 -3.15
CA LYS A 70 7.49 11.37 -1.69
C LYS A 70 8.12 10.08 -1.19
N LEU A 71 9.26 10.20 -0.52
CA LEU A 71 9.93 9.04 0.08
C LEU A 71 9.09 8.52 1.26
N LEU A 72 8.91 7.19 1.32
CA LEU A 72 8.25 6.50 2.42
C LEU A 72 9.27 5.76 3.29
N ARG A 73 10.20 5.05 2.66
CA ARG A 73 11.25 4.28 3.34
C ARG A 73 12.45 4.12 2.41
N GLU A 74 13.64 4.12 3.00
CA GLU A 74 14.88 3.77 2.32
C GLU A 74 15.79 2.99 3.28
N ASP A 75 16.46 1.96 2.77
CA ASP A 75 17.54 1.26 3.43
C ASP A 75 18.79 1.16 2.52
N ALA A 76 19.75 0.32 2.86
CA ALA A 76 20.99 0.21 2.11
C ALA A 76 20.83 -0.32 0.67
N GLN A 77 19.71 -0.97 0.37
CA GLN A 77 19.47 -1.69 -0.90
C GLN A 77 18.24 -1.18 -1.65
N THR A 78 17.17 -0.90 -0.93
CA THR A 78 15.85 -0.59 -1.51
C THR A 78 15.26 0.70 -0.95
N ARG A 79 14.41 1.31 -1.75
CA ARG A 79 13.53 2.41 -1.33
C ARG A 79 12.10 2.14 -1.75
N SER A 80 11.16 2.69 -0.96
CA SER A 80 9.75 2.74 -1.30
C SER A 80 9.30 4.20 -1.31
N PHE A 81 8.57 4.60 -2.33
CA PHE A 81 8.16 5.98 -2.50
C PHE A 81 6.83 6.08 -3.25
N LEU A 82 6.19 7.22 -3.15
CA LEU A 82 5.07 7.61 -3.99
C LEU A 82 5.59 8.48 -5.13
N LEU A 83 5.15 8.21 -6.35
CA LEU A 83 5.38 9.04 -7.52
C LEU A 83 4.05 9.64 -7.95
N ARG A 84 3.98 10.96 -7.97
CA ARG A 84 2.83 11.70 -8.50
C ARG A 84 3.19 12.31 -9.84
N MET A 85 2.34 12.08 -10.82
CA MET A 85 2.48 12.65 -12.16
C MET A 85 1.22 13.47 -12.49
N GLU A 86 1.43 14.70 -12.91
CA GLU A 86 0.35 15.58 -13.41
C GLU A 86 -0.14 15.09 -14.79
N PRO A 87 -1.38 15.42 -15.20
CA PRO A 87 -1.89 15.08 -16.52
C PRO A 87 -0.93 15.47 -17.66
N GLY A 88 -0.71 14.53 -18.60
CA GLY A 88 0.19 14.71 -19.73
C GLY A 88 1.68 14.63 -19.42
N SER A 89 2.04 14.28 -18.18
CA SER A 89 3.44 14.12 -17.78
C SER A 89 4.04 12.81 -18.30
N ARG A 90 5.37 12.83 -18.46
CA ARG A 90 6.11 11.64 -18.88
C ARG A 90 7.48 11.54 -18.20
N LEU A 91 7.82 10.32 -17.80
CA LEU A 91 9.14 9.98 -17.28
C LEU A 91 9.93 9.28 -18.41
N PRO A 92 11.18 9.68 -18.67
CA PRO A 92 11.97 9.10 -19.76
C PRO A 92 12.37 7.65 -19.47
N PRO A 93 12.78 6.92 -20.50
CA PRO A 93 13.37 5.60 -20.35
C PRO A 93 14.51 5.60 -19.35
N HIS A 94 14.57 4.57 -18.52
CA HIS A 94 15.60 4.38 -17.52
C HIS A 94 15.74 2.89 -17.19
N ASP A 95 16.83 2.56 -16.50
CA ASP A 95 17.18 1.20 -16.11
C ASP A 95 17.13 1.06 -14.58
N HIS A 96 17.05 -0.17 -14.09
CA HIS A 96 16.95 -0.50 -12.68
C HIS A 96 18.08 -1.42 -12.23
N ALA A 97 18.73 -1.06 -11.12
CA ALA A 97 19.77 -1.89 -10.49
C ALA A 97 19.20 -3.11 -9.75
N LEU A 98 17.92 -3.13 -9.43
CA LEU A 98 17.15 -4.23 -8.85
C LEU A 98 15.78 -4.31 -9.54
N ASP A 99 15.02 -5.34 -9.26
CA ASP A 99 13.62 -5.40 -9.65
C ASP A 99 12.88 -4.17 -9.11
N GLU A 100 12.03 -3.56 -9.95
CA GLU A 100 11.16 -2.46 -9.55
C GLU A 100 9.69 -2.89 -9.62
N GLU A 101 9.00 -2.71 -8.51
CA GLU A 101 7.57 -2.95 -8.36
C GLU A 101 6.81 -1.64 -8.39
N ALA A 102 5.73 -1.56 -9.15
CA ALA A 102 4.83 -0.43 -9.19
C ALA A 102 3.37 -0.87 -9.03
N LEU A 103 2.63 -0.16 -8.18
CA LEU A 103 1.19 -0.30 -8.02
C LEU A 103 0.54 1.04 -8.35
N VAL A 104 -0.40 1.04 -9.26
CA VAL A 104 -1.20 2.24 -9.57
C VAL A 104 -2.22 2.44 -8.45
N LEU A 105 -2.11 3.56 -7.73
CA LEU A 105 -3.02 3.92 -6.64
C LEU A 105 -4.17 4.79 -7.14
N GLU A 106 -3.89 5.71 -8.08
CA GLU A 106 -4.86 6.64 -8.64
C GLU A 106 -4.54 6.91 -10.12
N GLY A 107 -5.57 7.16 -10.92
CA GLY A 107 -5.46 7.59 -12.31
C GLY A 107 -5.06 6.49 -13.27
N ASP A 108 -4.26 6.87 -14.28
CA ASP A 108 -3.78 6.00 -15.35
C ASP A 108 -2.28 6.12 -15.54
N ALA A 109 -1.63 5.02 -15.93
CA ALA A 109 -0.22 5.00 -16.30
C ALA A 109 0.01 4.06 -17.49
N THR A 110 0.65 4.54 -18.56
CA THR A 110 1.13 3.68 -19.64
C THR A 110 2.58 3.34 -19.39
N ILE A 111 2.88 2.05 -19.17
CA ILE A 111 4.19 1.53 -18.84
C ILE A 111 4.59 0.52 -19.92
N ASN A 112 5.69 0.75 -20.63
CA ASN A 112 6.13 -0.09 -21.75
C ASN A 112 5.01 -0.35 -22.79
N GLY A 113 4.17 0.66 -23.05
CA GLY A 113 3.04 0.56 -23.99
C GLY A 113 1.80 -0.14 -23.43
N VAL A 114 1.81 -0.61 -22.17
CA VAL A 114 0.65 -1.20 -21.51
C VAL A 114 -0.05 -0.15 -20.65
N LEU A 115 -1.33 0.09 -20.91
CA LEU A 115 -2.16 0.99 -20.11
C LEU A 115 -2.60 0.27 -18.82
N CYS A 116 -2.30 0.88 -17.69
CA CYS A 116 -2.62 0.44 -16.35
C CYS A 116 -3.53 1.46 -15.66
N HIS A 117 -4.42 0.99 -14.81
CA HIS A 117 -5.35 1.79 -14.01
C HIS A 117 -5.18 1.52 -12.52
N ALA A 118 -5.84 2.29 -11.67
CA ALA A 118 -5.82 2.10 -10.23
C ALA A 118 -6.13 0.64 -9.83
N GLY A 119 -5.24 0.02 -9.07
CA GLY A 119 -5.26 -1.38 -8.68
C GLY A 119 -4.35 -2.29 -9.53
N ASP A 120 -3.86 -1.85 -10.69
CA ASP A 120 -2.97 -2.64 -11.52
C ASP A 120 -1.54 -2.61 -10.97
N TYR A 121 -0.88 -3.75 -11.08
CA TYR A 121 0.49 -3.98 -10.63
C TYR A 121 1.42 -4.25 -11.80
N HIS A 122 2.63 -3.72 -11.73
CA HIS A 122 3.69 -3.93 -12.70
C HIS A 122 4.99 -4.32 -11.99
N LEU A 123 5.72 -5.27 -12.57
CA LEU A 123 7.08 -5.65 -12.18
C LEU A 123 8.03 -5.43 -13.36
N ALA A 124 9.04 -4.59 -13.17
CA ALA A 124 10.19 -4.48 -14.06
C ALA A 124 11.35 -5.31 -13.50
N PRO A 125 11.75 -6.43 -14.15
CA PRO A 125 12.89 -7.20 -13.71
C PRO A 125 14.19 -6.41 -13.85
N HIS A 126 15.14 -6.66 -12.96
CA HIS A 126 16.50 -6.12 -13.04
C HIS A 126 17.11 -6.27 -14.45
N GLY A 127 17.75 -5.22 -14.93
CA GLY A 127 18.40 -5.18 -16.24
C GLY A 127 17.44 -5.12 -17.43
N LYS A 128 16.14 -4.91 -17.19
CA LYS A 128 15.15 -4.62 -18.23
C LYS A 128 14.80 -3.15 -18.19
N PRO A 129 15.24 -2.34 -19.16
CA PRO A 129 14.93 -0.92 -19.18
C PRO A 129 13.43 -0.68 -19.33
N HIS A 130 12.93 0.31 -18.64
CA HIS A 130 11.63 0.90 -18.94
C HIS A 130 11.71 1.74 -20.20
N ASP A 131 10.67 1.70 -21.00
CA ASP A 131 10.36 2.72 -22.00
C ASP A 131 9.72 3.94 -21.27
N TRP A 132 9.17 4.88 -22.02
CA TRP A 132 8.46 6.01 -21.44
C TRP A 132 7.32 5.55 -20.52
N LEU A 133 7.33 6.06 -19.28
CA LEU A 133 6.16 6.03 -18.42
C LEU A 133 5.37 7.32 -18.67
N THR A 134 4.13 7.20 -19.11
CA THR A 134 3.27 8.33 -19.45
C THR A 134 1.93 8.23 -18.72
N THR A 135 1.25 9.35 -18.56
CA THR A 135 -0.12 9.43 -18.03
C THR A 135 -0.92 10.46 -18.81
N GLU A 136 -2.18 10.19 -19.08
CA GLU A 136 -3.10 11.12 -19.72
C GLU A 136 -3.85 11.96 -18.68
N SER A 137 -4.45 11.33 -17.67
CA SER A 137 -5.26 12.01 -16.66
C SER A 137 -4.50 12.38 -15.40
N GLY A 138 -3.23 11.97 -15.28
CA GLY A 138 -2.44 12.02 -14.08
C GLY A 138 -2.52 10.72 -13.29
N CYS A 139 -1.50 10.45 -12.48
CA CYS A 139 -1.48 9.25 -11.65
C CYS A 139 -0.75 9.43 -10.32
N LEU A 140 -1.06 8.54 -9.40
CA LEU A 140 -0.30 8.28 -8.19
C LEU A 140 0.15 6.83 -8.20
N LEU A 141 1.45 6.59 -8.15
CA LEU A 141 2.03 5.25 -8.08
C LEU A 141 2.71 5.05 -6.73
N PHE A 142 2.56 3.86 -6.16
CA PHE A 142 3.50 3.34 -5.17
C PHE A 142 4.58 2.59 -5.93
N ILE A 143 5.85 2.87 -5.63
CA ILE A 143 7.00 2.23 -6.27
C ILE A 143 7.94 1.71 -5.20
N ARG A 144 8.45 0.51 -5.41
CA ARG A 144 9.55 -0.08 -4.65
C ARG A 144 10.64 -0.55 -5.60
N GLY A 145 11.85 -0.07 -5.41
CA GLY A 145 12.99 -0.39 -6.27
C GLY A 145 14.33 -0.19 -5.57
N ALA A 146 15.40 -0.13 -6.34
CA ALA A 146 16.74 0.10 -5.82
C ALA A 146 16.86 1.44 -5.11
N ALA A 147 17.61 1.49 -4.02
CA ALA A 147 18.06 2.75 -3.44
C ALA A 147 19.06 3.40 -4.39
N ASP A 148 18.72 4.59 -4.92
CA ASP A 148 19.62 5.34 -5.81
C ASP A 148 20.82 5.84 -5.01
N ARG A 149 21.95 5.19 -5.15
CA ARG A 149 23.22 5.66 -4.57
C ARG A 149 23.84 6.85 -5.35
N HIS A 150 23.16 7.34 -6.38
CA HIS A 150 23.72 8.31 -7.34
C HIS A 150 22.93 9.63 -7.46
N ALA A 151 21.93 9.85 -6.62
CA ALA A 151 21.23 11.13 -6.55
C ALA A 151 21.86 12.01 -5.45
N ARG A 152 23.07 12.50 -5.73
CA ARG A 152 23.67 13.67 -5.03
C ARG A 152 24.02 14.74 -6.04
#